data_161da24eb40f10ef2f232207d214466a
#
_entry.id   161da24eb40f10ef2f232207d214466a
#
_cell.length_a   1.000
_cell.length_b   1.000
_cell.length_c   1.000
_cell.angle_alpha   90.00
_cell.angle_beta   90.00
_cell.angle_gamma   90.00
#
_symmetry.space_group_name_H-M   'P 1'
#
loop_
_entity.id
_entity.type
_entity.pdbx_description
1 polymer ?
#
loop_
_entity_poly.entity_id
_entity_poly.type
_entity_poly.pdbx_seq_one_letter_code
_entity_poly.pdbx_strand_id
1 'polypeptide(L)'
;MKSNSFKEYIQPTVVLVAICLVITFALAYVNSITAPIIADNTAKAADAARAELLPAATSFTKYEGDLVVAVPDKVFVEDCYIADGVGMVVTVKTASFGGLLTEMVGIDSEGAITGVKVTAHADTKGLG
;
A
#
# COMPACT_ATOMS: atom_id res chain seq x y z
N MET A 1 2.85 53.94 -18.01
CA MET A 1 1.61 53.27 -17.59
C MET A 1 1.61 51.76 -17.81
N LYS A 2 2.23 51.29 -18.87
CA LYS A 2 2.40 49.84 -19.11
C LYS A 2 3.21 49.11 -18.04
N SER A 3 4.17 49.77 -17.41
CA SER A 3 5.03 49.19 -16.38
C SER A 3 4.29 48.89 -15.06
N ASN A 4 3.27 49.68 -14.73
CA ASN A 4 2.50 49.47 -13.50
C ASN A 4 1.53 48.32 -13.64
N SER A 5 0.89 48.20 -14.80
CA SER A 5 0.00 47.06 -15.08
C SER A 5 0.76 45.73 -15.09
N PHE A 6 1.97 45.74 -15.62
CA PHE A 6 2.82 44.57 -15.66
C PHE A 6 3.19 44.10 -14.25
N LYS A 7 3.57 45.02 -13.37
CA LYS A 7 3.83 44.71 -11.96
C LYS A 7 2.57 44.25 -11.24
N GLU A 8 1.44 44.87 -11.53
CA GLU A 8 0.17 44.57 -10.88
C GLU A 8 -0.33 43.17 -11.16
N TYR A 9 -0.10 42.66 -12.35
CA TYR A 9 -0.51 41.31 -12.74
C TYR A 9 0.57 40.25 -12.50
N ILE A 10 1.83 40.62 -12.66
CA ILE A 10 2.94 39.65 -12.52
C ILE A 10 3.32 39.44 -11.06
N GLN A 11 3.28 40.50 -10.25
CA GLN A 11 3.68 40.39 -8.85
C GLN A 11 2.85 39.33 -8.07
N PRO A 12 1.50 39.32 -8.11
CA PRO A 12 0.75 38.27 -7.44
C PRO A 12 0.97 36.89 -8.07
N THR A 13 1.18 36.82 -9.38
CA THR A 13 1.47 35.55 -10.06
C THR A 13 2.81 34.96 -9.60
N VAL A 14 3.85 35.79 -9.51
CA VAL A 14 5.18 35.38 -9.04
C VAL A 14 5.11 34.91 -7.58
N VAL A 15 4.38 35.62 -6.74
CA VAL A 15 4.20 35.26 -5.33
C VAL A 15 3.49 33.89 -5.21
N LEU A 16 2.44 33.66 -5.99
CA LEU A 16 1.73 32.38 -5.99
C LEU A 16 2.63 31.23 -6.45
N VAL A 17 3.38 31.43 -7.53
CA VAL A 17 4.31 30.42 -8.04
C VAL A 17 5.39 30.13 -6.98
N ALA A 18 5.92 31.15 -6.34
CA ALA A 18 6.94 30.99 -5.29
C ALA A 18 6.40 30.17 -4.11
N ILE A 19 5.18 30.45 -3.66
CA ILE A 19 4.51 29.70 -2.58
C ILE A 19 4.32 28.24 -2.98
N CYS A 20 3.83 27.99 -4.19
CA CYS A 20 3.62 26.63 -4.71
C CYS A 20 4.93 25.85 -4.79
N LEU A 21 6.02 26.50 -5.24
CA LEU A 21 7.34 25.86 -5.31
C LEU A 21 7.87 25.51 -3.91
N VAL A 22 7.72 26.41 -2.94
CA VAL A 22 8.17 26.17 -1.56
C VAL A 22 7.40 25.01 -0.94
N ILE A 23 6.09 25.00 -1.09
CA ILE A 23 5.23 23.92 -0.54
C ILE A 23 5.56 22.58 -1.20
N THR A 24 5.67 22.55 -2.53
CA THR A 24 6.00 21.34 -3.28
C THR A 24 7.37 20.80 -2.87
N PHE A 25 8.35 21.67 -2.74
CA PHE A 25 9.71 21.29 -2.31
C PHE A 25 9.70 20.74 -0.88
N ALA A 26 8.96 21.38 0.03
CA ALA A 26 8.84 20.92 1.41
C ALA A 26 8.18 19.53 1.47
N LEU A 27 7.10 19.32 0.71
CA LEU A 27 6.42 18.01 0.64
C LEU A 27 7.32 16.94 0.06
N ALA A 28 8.06 17.25 -1.01
CA ALA A 28 9.01 16.32 -1.62
C ALA A 28 10.13 15.94 -0.64
N TYR A 29 10.63 16.89 0.11
CA TYR A 29 11.66 16.67 1.12
C TYR A 29 11.15 15.75 2.25
N VAL A 30 9.98 16.05 2.80
CA VAL A 30 9.34 15.22 3.83
C VAL A 30 9.08 13.81 3.30
N ASN A 31 8.57 13.70 2.07
CA ASN A 31 8.32 12.41 1.45
C ASN A 31 9.61 11.61 1.24
N SER A 32 10.72 12.25 0.89
CA SER A 32 12.00 11.56 0.69
C SER A 32 12.55 10.96 1.98
N ILE A 33 12.23 11.56 3.12
CA ILE A 33 12.61 11.04 4.44
C ILE A 33 11.61 9.97 4.88
N THR A 34 10.32 10.19 4.66
CA THR A 34 9.24 9.36 5.18
C THR A 34 9.04 8.08 4.36
N ALA A 35 9.20 8.15 3.04
CA ALA A 35 8.95 7.00 2.15
C ALA A 35 9.74 5.75 2.53
N PRO A 36 11.06 5.80 2.78
CA PRO A 36 11.80 4.61 3.20
C PRO A 36 11.38 4.10 4.57
N ILE A 37 10.98 4.98 5.48
CA ILE A 37 10.47 4.60 6.80
C ILE A 37 9.13 3.89 6.68
N ILE A 38 8.23 4.40 5.84
CA ILE A 38 6.94 3.76 5.56
C ILE A 38 7.15 2.39 4.92
N ALA A 39 8.05 2.29 3.94
CA ALA A 39 8.35 1.03 3.27
C ALA A 39 8.89 -0.01 4.26
N ASP A 40 9.80 0.38 5.14
CA ASP A 40 10.37 -0.50 6.17
C ASP A 40 9.30 -0.95 7.18
N ASN A 41 8.49 -0.02 7.66
CA ASN A 41 7.39 -0.33 8.59
C ASN A 41 6.34 -1.23 7.94
N THR A 42 6.02 -1.00 6.67
CA THR A 42 5.08 -1.83 5.92
C THR A 42 5.62 -3.25 5.74
N ALA A 43 6.91 -3.38 5.41
CA ALA A 43 7.56 -4.68 5.29
C ALA A 43 7.55 -5.44 6.62
N LYS A 44 7.88 -4.78 7.72
CA LYS A 44 7.85 -5.37 9.06
C LYS A 44 6.42 -5.78 9.46
N ALA A 45 5.45 -4.94 9.18
CA ALA A 45 4.04 -5.25 9.45
C ALA A 45 3.56 -6.46 8.63
N ALA A 46 3.98 -6.55 7.36
CA ALA A 46 3.66 -7.68 6.51
C ALA A 46 4.30 -8.98 7.02
N ASP A 47 5.56 -8.92 7.44
CA ASP A 47 6.25 -10.09 8.00
C ASP A 47 5.60 -10.54 9.30
N ALA A 48 5.22 -9.61 10.16
CA ALA A 48 4.50 -9.92 11.40
C ALA A 48 3.13 -10.54 11.11
N ALA A 49 2.42 -10.03 10.12
CA ALA A 49 1.13 -10.59 9.70
C ALA A 49 1.27 -12.01 9.17
N ARG A 50 2.29 -12.29 8.37
CA ARG A 50 2.57 -13.63 7.88
C ARG A 50 2.88 -14.60 9.02
N ALA A 51 3.71 -14.17 9.97
CA ALA A 51 4.03 -14.97 11.15
C ALA A 51 2.81 -15.26 12.01
N GLU A 52 1.89 -14.32 12.12
CA GLU A 52 0.63 -14.50 12.85
C GLU A 52 -0.30 -15.49 12.14
N LEU A 53 -0.37 -15.43 10.82
CA LEU A 53 -1.23 -16.31 10.01
C LEU A 53 -0.68 -17.74 9.92
N LEU A 54 0.64 -17.89 9.89
CA LEU A 54 1.32 -19.20 9.86
C LEU A 54 2.43 -19.24 10.92
N PRO A 55 2.09 -19.37 12.20
CA PRO A 55 3.07 -19.33 13.29
C PRO A 55 4.06 -20.50 13.26
N ALA A 56 3.73 -21.60 12.60
CA ALA A 56 4.61 -22.74 12.43
C ALA A 56 5.68 -22.51 11.34
N ALA A 57 5.53 -21.49 10.51
CA ALA A 57 6.48 -21.19 9.44
C ALA A 57 7.70 -20.45 10.00
N THR A 58 8.89 -20.91 9.61
CA THR A 58 10.16 -20.28 10.00
C THR A 58 10.65 -19.28 8.96
N SER A 59 10.27 -19.47 7.70
CA SER A 59 10.66 -18.61 6.60
C SER A 59 9.59 -18.63 5.50
N PHE A 60 9.59 -17.59 4.70
CA PHE A 60 8.68 -17.43 3.57
C PHE A 60 9.48 -17.14 2.32
N THR A 61 9.10 -17.80 1.21
CA THR A 61 9.68 -17.56 -0.11
C THR A 61 8.61 -16.98 -1.02
N LYS A 62 8.93 -15.90 -1.72
CA LYS A 62 8.00 -15.28 -2.66
C LYS A 62 7.77 -16.20 -3.86
N TYR A 63 6.51 -16.44 -4.19
CA TYR A 63 6.13 -17.18 -5.37
C TYR A 63 6.15 -16.26 -6.60
N GLU A 64 6.90 -16.65 -7.62
CA GLU A 64 7.07 -15.86 -8.85
C GLU A 64 6.28 -16.40 -10.04
N GLY A 65 5.45 -17.42 -9.84
CA GLY A 65 4.61 -17.98 -10.90
C GLY A 65 3.34 -17.19 -11.17
N ASP A 66 2.60 -17.63 -12.18
CA ASP A 66 1.32 -17.01 -12.52
C ASP A 66 0.28 -17.27 -11.44
N LEU A 67 -0.40 -16.21 -11.03
CA LEU A 67 -1.47 -16.28 -10.04
C LEU A 67 -2.81 -16.18 -10.77
N VAL A 68 -3.59 -17.26 -10.73
CA VAL A 68 -4.90 -17.33 -11.36
C VAL A 68 -5.96 -16.90 -10.36
N VAL A 69 -6.79 -15.94 -10.77
CA VAL A 69 -7.88 -15.40 -9.95
C VAL A 69 -9.21 -15.71 -10.64
N ALA A 70 -10.18 -16.20 -9.86
CA ALA A 70 -11.49 -16.55 -10.39
C ALA A 70 -12.28 -15.33 -10.89
N VAL A 71 -12.07 -14.15 -10.30
CA VAL A 71 -12.75 -12.91 -10.67
C VAL A 71 -11.70 -11.80 -10.84
N PRO A 72 -11.01 -11.76 -12.00
CA PRO A 72 -9.90 -10.85 -12.19
C PRO A 72 -10.28 -9.36 -12.21
N ASP A 73 -11.54 -9.04 -12.47
CA ASP A 73 -12.01 -7.65 -12.51
C ASP A 73 -12.23 -7.03 -11.12
N LYS A 74 -12.35 -7.85 -10.09
CA LYS A 74 -12.70 -7.39 -8.74
C LYS A 74 -11.68 -7.75 -7.68
N VAL A 75 -10.91 -8.79 -7.91
CA VAL A 75 -9.96 -9.33 -6.96
C VAL A 75 -8.59 -9.42 -7.64
N PHE A 76 -7.58 -8.82 -6.99
CA PHE A 76 -6.21 -8.87 -7.48
C PHE A 76 -5.35 -9.60 -6.46
N VAL A 77 -4.56 -10.55 -6.92
CA VAL A 77 -3.53 -11.16 -6.07
C VAL A 77 -2.25 -10.36 -6.26
N GLU A 78 -1.81 -9.69 -5.19
CA GLU A 78 -0.60 -8.88 -5.23
C GLU A 78 0.65 -9.73 -5.17
N ASP A 79 0.70 -10.65 -4.20
CA ASP A 79 1.81 -11.59 -4.06
C ASP A 79 1.37 -12.85 -3.32
N CYS A 80 2.25 -13.84 -3.35
CA CYS A 80 2.07 -15.08 -2.63
C CYS A 80 3.42 -15.49 -2.01
N TYR A 81 3.43 -15.75 -0.73
CA TYR A 81 4.61 -16.25 -0.02
C TYR A 81 4.35 -17.68 0.42
N ILE A 82 5.27 -18.54 0.07
CA ILE A 82 5.19 -19.98 0.38
C ILE A 82 6.10 -20.28 1.58
N ALA A 83 5.53 -20.95 2.57
CA ALA A 83 6.27 -21.54 3.67
C ALA A 83 6.35 -23.06 3.42
N ASP A 84 7.50 -23.56 3.04
CA ASP A 84 7.69 -24.96 2.68
C ASP A 84 7.26 -25.90 3.80
N GLY A 85 6.36 -26.82 3.47
CA GLY A 85 5.85 -27.83 4.41
C GLY A 85 4.82 -27.31 5.42
N VAL A 86 4.52 -26.02 5.44
CA VAL A 86 3.55 -25.41 6.36
C VAL A 86 2.33 -24.88 5.63
N GLY A 87 2.52 -24.18 4.52
CA GLY A 87 1.42 -23.60 3.76
C GLY A 87 1.88 -22.37 2.97
N MET A 88 0.95 -21.44 2.77
CA MET A 88 1.24 -20.21 2.04
C MET A 88 0.45 -19.03 2.62
N VAL A 89 0.94 -17.83 2.38
CA VAL A 89 0.23 -16.58 2.67
C VAL A 89 0.06 -15.80 1.37
N VAL A 90 -1.17 -15.51 1.03
CA VAL A 90 -1.53 -14.78 -0.19
C VAL A 90 -1.96 -13.38 0.20
N THR A 91 -1.40 -12.37 -0.46
CA THR A 91 -1.84 -10.99 -0.31
C THR A 91 -2.80 -10.65 -1.44
N VAL A 92 -4.02 -10.30 -1.08
CA VAL A 92 -5.11 -10.06 -2.03
C VAL A 92 -5.61 -8.63 -1.88
N LYS A 93 -5.86 -7.99 -3.02
CA LYS A 93 -6.53 -6.69 -3.06
C LYS A 93 -7.90 -6.86 -3.68
N THR A 94 -8.90 -6.32 -3.04
CA THR A 94 -10.27 -6.36 -3.52
C THR A 94 -10.93 -4.99 -3.37
N ALA A 95 -11.97 -4.75 -4.18
CA ALA A 95 -12.74 -3.53 -4.07
C ALA A 95 -13.60 -3.57 -2.81
N SER A 96 -13.51 -2.53 -2.01
CA SER A 96 -14.28 -2.34 -0.79
C SER A 96 -15.12 -1.08 -0.90
N PHE A 97 -15.89 -0.76 0.13
CA PHE A 97 -16.77 0.41 0.16
C PHE A 97 -16.02 1.73 -0.06
N GLY A 98 -14.87 1.89 0.57
CA GLY A 98 -14.07 3.13 0.49
C GLY A 98 -12.92 3.08 -0.51
N GLY A 99 -12.71 1.97 -1.21
CA GLY A 99 -11.59 1.80 -2.14
C GLY A 99 -11.05 0.40 -2.16
N LEU A 100 -9.74 0.25 -2.28
CA LEU A 100 -9.09 -1.05 -2.28
C LEU A 100 -8.82 -1.52 -0.85
N LEU A 101 -9.26 -2.73 -0.56
CA LEU A 101 -8.97 -3.45 0.67
C LEU A 101 -7.82 -4.42 0.40
N THR A 102 -6.78 -4.35 1.22
CA THR A 102 -5.66 -5.30 1.15
C THR A 102 -5.76 -6.25 2.32
N GLU A 103 -5.81 -7.55 2.04
CA GLU A 103 -5.85 -8.57 3.08
C GLU A 103 -4.84 -9.66 2.80
N MET A 104 -4.36 -10.29 3.87
CA MET A 104 -3.52 -11.47 3.80
C MET A 104 -4.31 -12.69 4.26
N VAL A 105 -4.26 -13.74 3.48
CA VAL A 105 -4.91 -15.02 3.76
C VAL A 105 -3.83 -16.07 3.96
N GLY A 106 -3.85 -16.70 5.13
CA GLY A 106 -3.00 -17.85 5.44
C GLY A 106 -3.70 -19.14 5.03
N ILE A 107 -3.01 -19.98 4.27
CA ILE A 107 -3.50 -21.27 3.81
C ILE A 107 -2.50 -22.34 4.24
N ASP A 108 -2.95 -23.41 4.86
CA ASP A 108 -2.07 -24.51 5.28
C ASP A 108 -1.72 -25.46 4.12
N SER A 109 -0.90 -26.46 4.41
CA SER A 109 -0.49 -27.44 3.40
C SER A 109 -1.63 -28.31 2.86
N GLU A 110 -2.74 -28.36 3.56
CA GLU A 110 -3.95 -29.12 3.15
C GLU A 110 -4.92 -28.26 2.35
N GLY A 111 -4.64 -26.96 2.19
CA GLY A 111 -5.48 -26.03 1.47
C GLY A 111 -6.56 -25.37 2.33
N ALA A 112 -6.53 -25.58 3.64
CA ALA A 112 -7.46 -24.95 4.57
C ALA A 112 -6.96 -23.55 4.97
N ILE A 113 -7.88 -22.61 5.12
CA ILE A 113 -7.54 -21.26 5.54
C ILE A 113 -7.23 -21.27 7.04
N THR A 114 -6.01 -20.85 7.41
CA THR A 114 -5.57 -20.75 8.81
C THR A 114 -5.96 -19.44 9.45
N GLY A 115 -6.14 -18.40 8.65
CA GLY A 115 -6.53 -17.08 9.14
C GLY A 115 -6.55 -16.05 8.03
N VAL A 116 -7.17 -14.92 8.30
CA VAL A 116 -7.25 -13.78 7.40
C VAL A 116 -6.96 -12.52 8.21
N LYS A 117 -6.13 -11.64 7.66
CA LYS A 117 -5.81 -10.36 8.28
C LYS A 117 -5.89 -9.24 7.28
N VAL A 118 -6.68 -8.21 7.59
CA VAL A 118 -6.73 -7.00 6.78
C VAL A 118 -5.51 -6.13 7.14
N THR A 119 -4.68 -5.84 6.13
CA THR A 119 -3.46 -5.06 6.33
C THR A 119 -3.64 -3.60 5.96
N ALA A 120 -4.53 -3.29 5.02
CA ALA A 120 -4.82 -1.92 4.63
C ALA A 120 -6.26 -1.80 4.10
N HIS A 121 -6.92 -0.73 4.45
CA HIS A 121 -8.24 -0.39 3.92
C HIS A 121 -8.43 1.12 3.94
N ALA A 122 -9.35 1.60 3.10
CA ALA A 122 -9.74 3.00 3.04
C ALA A 122 -11.21 3.20 3.41
N ASP A 123 -11.81 2.22 4.05
CA ASP A 123 -13.22 2.25 4.42
C ASP A 123 -13.49 3.21 5.58
N THR A 124 -14.69 3.78 5.59
CA THR A 124 -15.12 4.62 6.69
C THR A 124 -15.26 3.78 7.97
N LYS A 125 -14.75 4.32 9.05
CA LYS A 125 -14.79 3.66 10.35
C LYS A 125 -16.23 3.31 10.74
N GLY A 126 -16.48 2.07 11.04
CA GLY A 126 -17.80 1.56 11.37
C GLY A 126 -18.60 0.99 10.20
N LEU A 127 -18.12 1.19 8.96
CA LEU A 127 -18.75 0.65 7.75
C LEU A 127 -17.91 -0.45 7.08
N GLY A 128 -16.64 -0.54 7.44
CA GLY A 128 -15.72 -1.53 6.89
C GLY A 128 -15.26 -2.58 7.89
#